data_ab544a6168a8038d31e87af2cccc8f2d
#
_entry.id   ab544a6168a8038d31e87af2cccc8f2d
#
_cell.length_a   1.000
_cell.length_b   1.000
_cell.length_c   1.000
_cell.angle_alpha   90.00
_cell.angle_beta   90.00
_cell.angle_gamma   90.00
#
_symmetry.space_group_name_H-M   'P 1'
#
loop_
_entity.id
_entity.type
_entity.pdbx_description
1 polymer ?
#
loop_
_entity_poly.entity_id
_entity_poly.type
_entity_poly.pdbx_seq_one_letter_code
_entity_poly.pdbx_strand_id
1 'polypeptide(L)'
;MSAQTLPELRTSTSQLIRLVQDGTAPAPAAPAPGGRRILVVDADVGPGDSLVTQLRRYGHEPVAVQCGGQALQAHADADLVLLALELPDLDGLEVCRAIRAVSRVPVVIVTARQSELDCVLGLQAGADDYVTKPYGLRELMARIEAVMRRTHWQPAARRYIRRGRLHIDVDSREVTVDGSGVALTRKEFDLLCLLASHPDTVIPRKHLLKQVWGDSWSQRTVDTHVSSLRGKLGASGWIVTVRGVGFKLGAG
;
A
#
# COMPACT_ATOMS: atom_id res chain seq x y z
N MET A 1 -12.81 26.99 43.61
CA MET A 1 -12.54 26.97 42.17
C MET A 1 -11.94 25.62 41.84
N SER A 2 -12.78 24.66 41.43
CA SER A 2 -12.40 23.27 41.20
C SER A 2 -12.16 23.07 39.69
N ALA A 3 -10.92 22.78 39.34
CA ALA A 3 -10.57 22.37 37.97
C ALA A 3 -11.11 20.96 37.72
N GLN A 4 -12.11 20.83 36.86
CA GLN A 4 -12.57 19.53 36.35
C GLN A 4 -11.59 19.06 35.29
N THR A 5 -10.84 18.03 35.63
CA THR A 5 -9.99 17.26 34.73
C THR A 5 -10.89 16.46 33.77
N LEU A 6 -10.82 16.77 32.48
CA LEU A 6 -11.45 15.97 31.43
C LEU A 6 -10.80 14.58 31.39
N PRO A 7 -11.55 13.48 31.34
CA PRO A 7 -10.98 12.16 31.15
C PRO A 7 -10.46 12.01 29.71
N GLU A 8 -9.16 11.68 29.62
CA GLU A 8 -8.55 11.24 28.36
C GLU A 8 -9.22 9.92 27.92
N LEU A 9 -10.13 10.02 26.95
CA LEU A 9 -10.68 8.85 26.27
C LEU A 9 -9.61 8.27 25.31
N ARG A 10 -8.71 7.46 25.86
CA ARG A 10 -7.85 6.60 25.05
C ARG A 10 -8.70 5.47 24.48
N THR A 11 -9.27 5.70 23.32
CA THR A 11 -10.00 4.66 22.58
C THR A 11 -9.00 3.60 22.11
N SER A 12 -9.13 2.36 22.57
CA SER A 12 -8.25 1.26 22.18
C SER A 12 -8.41 0.96 20.68
N THR A 13 -7.30 0.61 20.01
CA THR A 13 -7.30 0.16 18.60
C THR A 13 -8.35 -0.91 18.32
N SER A 14 -8.64 -1.78 19.29
CA SER A 14 -9.70 -2.79 19.21
C SER A 14 -11.11 -2.20 19.15
N GLN A 15 -11.37 -1.05 19.77
CA GLN A 15 -12.65 -0.34 19.67
C GLN A 15 -12.81 0.37 18.34
N LEU A 16 -11.71 0.91 17.79
CA LEU A 16 -11.69 1.53 16.46
C LEU A 16 -11.96 0.49 15.36
N ILE A 17 -11.41 -0.71 15.48
CA ILE A 17 -11.68 -1.82 14.54
C ILE A 17 -13.16 -2.20 14.54
N ARG A 18 -13.84 -2.20 15.70
CA ARG A 18 -15.29 -2.47 15.76
C ARG A 18 -16.11 -1.42 15.04
N LEU A 19 -15.78 -0.14 15.15
CA LEU A 19 -16.47 0.94 14.43
C LEU A 19 -16.39 0.80 12.90
N VAL A 20 -15.31 0.18 12.41
CA VAL A 20 -15.12 -0.10 10.97
C VAL A 20 -15.97 -1.27 10.49
N GLN A 21 -16.23 -2.27 11.35
CA GLN A 21 -16.97 -3.49 10.99
C GLN A 21 -18.50 -3.33 11.00
N ASP A 22 -19.03 -2.34 11.75
CA ASP A 22 -20.48 -2.15 11.92
C ASP A 22 -21.13 -1.23 10.86
N GLY A 23 -20.38 -0.68 9.92
CA GLY A 23 -20.84 0.28 8.92
C GLY A 23 -21.37 -0.37 7.64
N THR A 24 -22.64 -0.75 7.61
CA THR A 24 -23.33 -1.15 6.36
C THR A 24 -23.97 0.08 5.72
N ALA A 25 -23.23 0.75 4.81
CA ALA A 25 -23.80 1.80 3.96
C ALA A 25 -24.19 1.23 2.58
N PRO A 26 -25.24 1.75 1.90
CA PRO A 26 -25.63 1.29 0.57
C PRO A 26 -24.55 1.64 -0.46
N ALA A 27 -24.30 0.71 -1.38
CA ALA A 27 -23.31 0.87 -2.44
C ALA A 27 -23.64 2.06 -3.34
N PRO A 28 -22.70 3.02 -3.53
CA PRO A 28 -22.88 4.17 -4.41
C PRO A 28 -22.56 3.83 -5.87
N ALA A 29 -23.09 4.68 -6.77
CA ALA A 29 -22.92 4.57 -8.23
C ALA A 29 -21.44 4.53 -8.66
N ALA A 30 -21.16 3.76 -9.72
CA ALA A 30 -19.80 3.64 -10.25
C ALA A 30 -19.29 4.98 -10.81
N PRO A 31 -18.00 5.32 -10.60
CA PRO A 31 -17.40 6.55 -11.13
C PRO A 31 -17.32 6.55 -12.67
N ALA A 32 -17.22 7.75 -13.24
CA ALA A 32 -17.00 7.94 -14.67
C ALA A 32 -15.68 7.27 -15.13
N PRO A 33 -15.53 6.86 -16.41
CA PRO A 33 -14.31 6.19 -16.87
C PRO A 33 -13.07 7.07 -16.62
N GLY A 34 -12.22 6.64 -15.68
CA GLY A 34 -11.00 7.34 -15.26
C GLY A 34 -11.13 8.16 -13.97
N GLY A 35 -12.32 8.44 -13.46
CA GLY A 35 -12.56 9.11 -12.17
C GLY A 35 -12.35 8.14 -11.01
N ARG A 36 -11.86 8.67 -9.87
CA ARG A 36 -11.59 7.90 -8.63
C ARG A 36 -12.30 8.54 -7.47
N ARG A 37 -12.80 7.73 -6.56
CA ARG A 37 -13.38 8.19 -5.31
C ARG A 37 -12.26 8.43 -4.30
N ILE A 38 -12.04 9.69 -3.97
CA ILE A 38 -10.99 10.12 -3.04
C ILE A 38 -11.65 10.60 -1.76
N LEU A 39 -11.43 9.88 -0.66
CA LEU A 39 -11.85 10.32 0.65
C LEU A 39 -10.85 11.34 1.19
N VAL A 40 -11.30 12.57 1.42
CA VAL A 40 -10.51 13.67 2.00
C VAL A 40 -10.91 13.82 3.46
N VAL A 41 -9.99 13.53 4.37
CA VAL A 41 -10.19 13.59 5.83
C VAL A 41 -9.36 14.73 6.38
N ASP A 42 -9.99 15.84 6.70
CA ASP A 42 -9.32 17.02 7.25
C ASP A 42 -10.35 17.85 8.05
N ALA A 43 -10.00 18.31 9.25
CA ALA A 43 -10.89 19.08 10.12
C ALA A 43 -11.43 20.35 9.45
N ASP A 44 -10.60 20.96 8.61
CA ASP A 44 -10.91 22.23 7.94
C ASP A 44 -11.55 22.05 6.55
N VAL A 45 -11.71 20.80 6.08
CA VAL A 45 -12.27 20.54 4.76
C VAL A 45 -13.77 20.87 4.70
N GLY A 46 -14.18 21.61 3.67
CA GLY A 46 -15.58 21.97 3.43
C GLY A 46 -15.95 21.88 1.96
N PRO A 47 -17.26 22.08 1.62
CA PRO A 47 -17.74 21.97 0.22
C PRO A 47 -17.05 22.92 -0.76
N GLY A 48 -16.53 24.07 -0.24
CA GLY A 48 -15.80 25.06 -1.03
C GLY A 48 -14.29 24.93 -0.94
N ASP A 49 -13.77 23.89 -0.29
CA ASP A 49 -12.33 23.67 -0.14
C ASP A 49 -11.62 23.59 -1.49
N SER A 50 -10.45 24.23 -1.55
CA SER A 50 -9.67 24.33 -2.79
C SER A 50 -9.20 22.95 -3.26
N LEU A 51 -8.83 22.05 -2.36
CA LEU A 51 -8.40 20.70 -2.67
C LEU A 51 -9.54 19.86 -3.26
N VAL A 52 -10.72 19.89 -2.61
CA VAL A 52 -11.93 19.19 -3.09
C VAL A 52 -12.32 19.69 -4.49
N THR A 53 -12.33 21.02 -4.67
CA THR A 53 -12.64 21.64 -5.97
C THR A 53 -11.63 21.24 -7.05
N GLN A 54 -10.35 21.18 -6.70
CA GLN A 54 -9.29 20.83 -7.63
C GLN A 54 -9.31 19.35 -7.99
N LEU A 55 -9.53 18.45 -7.03
CA LEU A 55 -9.70 17.02 -7.30
C LEU A 55 -10.84 16.76 -8.31
N ARG A 56 -11.98 17.48 -8.17
CA ARG A 56 -13.06 17.41 -9.15
C ARG A 56 -12.63 17.87 -10.54
N ARG A 57 -11.84 18.95 -10.64
CA ARG A 57 -11.31 19.43 -11.94
C ARG A 57 -10.35 18.41 -12.60
N TYR A 58 -9.69 17.59 -11.81
CA TYR A 58 -8.87 16.47 -12.32
C TYR A 58 -9.70 15.20 -12.63
N GLY A 59 -11.03 15.29 -12.55
CA GLY A 59 -11.93 14.19 -12.90
C GLY A 59 -12.16 13.17 -11.78
N HIS A 60 -11.76 13.47 -10.54
CA HIS A 60 -11.99 12.62 -9.38
C HIS A 60 -13.34 12.94 -8.71
N GLU A 61 -13.80 12.01 -7.87
CA GLU A 61 -14.99 12.13 -7.03
C GLU A 61 -14.57 12.27 -5.55
N PRO A 62 -14.22 13.48 -5.07
CA PRO A 62 -13.85 13.67 -3.69
C PRO A 62 -15.06 13.61 -2.76
N VAL A 63 -14.92 12.83 -1.70
CA VAL A 63 -15.81 12.80 -0.54
C VAL A 63 -15.06 13.42 0.63
N ALA A 64 -15.59 14.48 1.23
CA ALA A 64 -14.95 15.20 2.32
C ALA A 64 -15.59 14.83 3.66
N VAL A 65 -14.75 14.52 4.66
CA VAL A 65 -15.16 14.27 6.04
C VAL A 65 -14.22 14.99 7.00
N GLN A 66 -14.73 15.43 8.15
CA GLN A 66 -14.01 16.33 9.07
C GLN A 66 -13.44 15.64 10.30
N CYS A 67 -13.73 14.36 10.50
CA CYS A 67 -13.28 13.64 11.69
C CYS A 67 -12.89 12.18 11.39
N GLY A 68 -12.11 11.60 12.28
CA GLY A 68 -11.59 10.24 12.16
C GLY A 68 -12.69 9.18 12.19
N GLY A 69 -13.72 9.35 13.02
CA GLY A 69 -14.85 8.44 13.07
C GLY A 69 -15.59 8.31 11.74
N GLN A 70 -15.79 9.42 11.02
CA GLN A 70 -16.38 9.41 9.68
C GLN A 70 -15.45 8.74 8.67
N ALA A 71 -14.13 8.97 8.78
CA ALA A 71 -13.15 8.33 7.91
C ALA A 71 -13.19 6.80 8.04
N LEU A 72 -13.30 6.28 9.27
CA LEU A 72 -13.41 4.85 9.54
C LEU A 72 -14.67 4.21 8.96
N GLN A 73 -15.76 4.98 8.80
CA GLN A 73 -16.99 4.50 8.17
C GLN A 73 -16.94 4.56 6.63
N ALA A 74 -16.29 5.58 6.07
CA ALA A 74 -16.34 5.88 4.64
C ALA A 74 -15.18 5.30 3.81
N HIS A 75 -14.10 4.84 4.47
CA HIS A 75 -12.87 4.41 3.76
C HIS A 75 -13.06 3.22 2.83
N ALA A 76 -14.02 2.33 3.12
CA ALA A 76 -14.23 1.10 2.35
C ALA A 76 -14.70 1.37 0.91
N ASP A 77 -15.38 2.51 0.70
CA ASP A 77 -15.92 2.92 -0.60
C ASP A 77 -14.94 3.83 -1.37
N ALA A 78 -13.76 4.10 -0.83
CA ALA A 78 -12.76 4.97 -1.45
C ALA A 78 -11.69 4.19 -2.21
N ASP A 79 -11.23 4.76 -3.33
CA ASP A 79 -10.05 4.27 -4.06
C ASP A 79 -8.74 4.78 -3.43
N LEU A 80 -8.81 5.89 -2.70
CA LEU A 80 -7.70 6.53 -2.00
C LEU A 80 -8.22 7.34 -0.82
N VAL A 81 -7.47 7.38 0.28
CA VAL A 81 -7.70 8.24 1.43
C VAL A 81 -6.59 9.29 1.52
N LEU A 82 -6.95 10.57 1.54
CA LEU A 82 -6.08 11.68 1.93
C LEU A 82 -6.38 11.98 3.39
N LEU A 83 -5.44 11.79 4.29
CA LEU A 83 -5.66 11.79 5.73
C LEU A 83 -4.82 12.87 6.42
N ALA A 84 -5.48 13.84 7.05
CA ALA A 84 -4.83 14.75 8.00
C ALA A 84 -4.53 14.02 9.32
N LEU A 85 -3.48 14.43 10.01
CA LEU A 85 -3.15 13.91 11.34
C LEU A 85 -3.87 14.64 12.46
N GLU A 86 -4.14 15.92 12.25
CA GLU A 86 -4.84 16.80 13.19
C GLU A 86 -6.36 16.69 12.98
N LEU A 87 -7.00 15.73 13.66
CA LEU A 87 -8.45 15.56 13.63
C LEU A 87 -9.06 15.87 15.00
N PRO A 88 -10.32 16.31 15.06
CA PRO A 88 -10.93 16.79 16.30
C PRO A 88 -11.28 15.68 17.29
N ASP A 89 -11.40 14.43 16.83
CA ASP A 89 -11.91 13.31 17.61
C ASP A 89 -10.87 12.20 17.85
N LEU A 90 -9.98 11.95 16.89
CA LEU A 90 -9.00 10.87 16.92
C LEU A 90 -7.65 11.36 16.38
N ASP A 91 -6.55 10.76 16.85
CA ASP A 91 -5.23 10.95 16.22
C ASP A 91 -5.22 10.29 14.83
N GLY A 92 -4.81 11.04 13.80
CA GLY A 92 -4.80 10.52 12.43
C GLY A 92 -3.88 9.32 12.22
N LEU A 93 -2.82 9.15 13.03
CA LEU A 93 -2.00 7.93 13.01
C LEU A 93 -2.79 6.70 13.50
N GLU A 94 -3.65 6.88 14.50
CA GLU A 94 -4.53 5.80 14.97
C GLU A 94 -5.59 5.45 13.92
N VAL A 95 -6.17 6.46 13.26
CA VAL A 95 -7.09 6.26 12.12
C VAL A 95 -6.39 5.50 11.00
N CYS A 96 -5.17 5.87 10.65
CA CYS A 96 -4.38 5.16 9.64
C CYS A 96 -4.16 3.69 10.00
N ARG A 97 -3.75 3.40 11.25
CA ARG A 97 -3.57 2.02 11.73
C ARG A 97 -4.87 1.21 11.71
N ALA A 98 -5.99 1.83 12.12
CA ALA A 98 -7.30 1.19 12.12
C ALA A 98 -7.76 0.83 10.70
N ILE A 99 -7.61 1.74 9.73
CA ILE A 99 -7.89 1.47 8.32
C ILE A 99 -7.00 0.32 7.83
N ARG A 100 -5.70 0.34 8.11
CA ARG A 100 -4.77 -0.71 7.68
C ARG A 100 -5.04 -2.08 8.27
N ALA A 101 -5.62 -2.15 9.46
CA ALA A 101 -5.98 -3.43 10.09
C ALA A 101 -7.06 -4.19 9.30
N VAL A 102 -7.91 -3.49 8.54
CA VAL A 102 -9.09 -4.06 7.89
C VAL A 102 -9.16 -3.80 6.39
N SER A 103 -8.35 -2.88 5.84
CA SER A 103 -8.42 -2.45 4.44
C SER A 103 -7.04 -2.26 3.82
N ARG A 104 -6.97 -2.47 2.49
CA ARG A 104 -5.79 -2.19 1.67
C ARG A 104 -5.93 -0.88 0.88
N VAL A 105 -6.98 -0.09 1.13
CA VAL A 105 -7.16 1.20 0.46
C VAL A 105 -5.90 2.06 0.65
N PRO A 106 -5.35 2.67 -0.41
CA PRO A 106 -4.17 3.54 -0.27
C PRO A 106 -4.47 4.72 0.65
N VAL A 107 -3.52 5.02 1.53
CA VAL A 107 -3.59 6.18 2.43
C VAL A 107 -2.39 7.08 2.21
N VAL A 108 -2.64 8.32 1.85
CA VAL A 108 -1.63 9.39 1.78
C VAL A 108 -1.89 10.34 2.94
N ILE A 109 -0.92 10.49 3.83
CA ILE A 109 -1.00 11.46 4.92
C ILE A 109 -0.70 12.86 4.36
N VAL A 110 -1.55 13.84 4.72
CA VAL A 110 -1.42 15.25 4.29
C VAL A 110 -1.55 16.14 5.52
N THR A 111 -0.46 16.62 6.09
CA THR A 111 -0.42 17.23 7.41
C THR A 111 0.50 18.47 7.49
N ALA A 112 0.30 19.32 8.49
CA ALA A 112 1.21 20.40 8.81
C ALA A 112 2.46 19.94 9.59
N ARG A 113 2.48 18.74 10.14
CA ARG A 113 3.65 18.17 10.84
C ARG A 113 4.78 17.93 9.86
N GLN A 114 5.95 18.51 10.12
CA GLN A 114 7.08 18.51 9.20
C GLN A 114 8.31 17.79 9.75
N SER A 115 8.24 17.23 10.97
CA SER A 115 9.38 16.54 11.54
C SER A 115 9.66 15.22 10.83
N GLU A 116 10.93 14.85 10.73
CA GLU A 116 11.33 13.54 10.19
C GLU A 116 10.69 12.40 11.00
N LEU A 117 10.55 12.57 12.31
CA LEU A 117 9.92 11.59 13.20
C LEU A 117 8.44 11.39 12.84
N ASP A 118 7.68 12.47 12.61
CA ASP A 118 6.27 12.35 12.21
C ASP A 118 6.11 11.62 10.87
N CYS A 119 6.99 11.90 9.92
CA CYS A 119 7.03 11.19 8.63
C CYS A 119 7.27 9.69 8.83
N VAL A 120 8.28 9.33 9.63
CA VAL A 120 8.59 7.92 9.95
C VAL A 120 7.41 7.23 10.63
N LEU A 121 6.79 7.88 11.63
CA LEU A 121 5.62 7.34 12.33
C LEU A 121 4.42 7.16 11.41
N GLY A 122 4.18 8.10 10.48
CA GLY A 122 3.12 8.00 9.47
C GLY A 122 3.30 6.79 8.56
N LEU A 123 4.52 6.61 8.02
CA LEU A 123 4.83 5.46 7.17
C LEU A 123 4.79 4.14 7.94
N GLN A 124 5.23 4.12 9.20
CA GLN A 124 5.12 2.95 10.08
C GLN A 124 3.66 2.62 10.46
N ALA A 125 2.78 3.63 10.54
CA ALA A 125 1.35 3.42 10.73
C ALA A 125 0.68 2.78 9.51
N GLY A 126 1.40 2.70 8.37
CA GLY A 126 0.96 2.03 7.14
C GLY A 126 0.53 2.97 6.03
N ALA A 127 0.82 4.27 6.11
CA ALA A 127 0.62 5.19 5.01
C ALA A 127 1.51 4.81 3.80
N ASP A 128 0.99 5.02 2.60
CA ASP A 128 1.69 4.75 1.33
C ASP A 128 2.58 5.92 0.91
N ASP A 129 2.23 7.15 1.34
CA ASP A 129 3.05 8.36 1.18
C ASP A 129 2.72 9.38 2.29
N TYR A 130 3.59 10.37 2.45
CA TYR A 130 3.48 11.43 3.43
C TYR A 130 3.78 12.78 2.76
N VAL A 131 2.84 13.72 2.86
CA VAL A 131 2.92 15.05 2.23
C VAL A 131 2.77 16.13 3.30
N THR A 132 3.71 17.05 3.35
CA THR A 132 3.67 18.17 4.31
C THR A 132 3.00 19.41 3.70
N LYS A 133 2.14 20.06 4.48
CA LYS A 133 1.58 21.38 4.13
C LYS A 133 2.63 22.47 4.41
N PRO A 134 2.77 23.51 3.55
CA PRO A 134 2.06 23.72 2.30
C PRO A 134 2.65 22.87 1.15
N TYR A 135 1.80 22.35 0.29
CA TYR A 135 2.19 21.55 -0.88
C TYR A 135 1.68 22.19 -2.18
N GLY A 136 2.40 21.92 -3.27
CA GLY A 136 1.90 22.25 -4.60
C GLY A 136 0.88 21.22 -5.10
N LEU A 137 -0.24 21.68 -5.68
CA LEU A 137 -1.26 20.76 -6.21
C LEU A 137 -0.69 19.74 -7.20
N ARG A 138 0.18 20.19 -8.11
CA ARG A 138 0.82 19.30 -9.10
C ARG A 138 1.67 18.23 -8.45
N GLU A 139 2.33 18.58 -7.34
CA GLU A 139 3.10 17.61 -6.54
C GLU A 139 2.16 16.59 -5.92
N LEU A 140 1.10 17.03 -5.23
CA LEU A 140 0.13 16.13 -4.61
C LEU A 140 -0.49 15.19 -5.65
N MET A 141 -0.90 15.70 -6.81
CA MET A 141 -1.44 14.87 -7.90
C MET A 141 -0.42 13.83 -8.41
N ALA A 142 0.83 14.23 -8.60
CA ALA A 142 1.88 13.30 -9.02
C ALA A 142 2.14 12.19 -7.98
N ARG A 143 2.06 12.51 -6.68
CA ARG A 143 2.17 11.55 -5.57
C ARG A 143 0.96 10.61 -5.52
N ILE A 144 -0.26 11.16 -5.64
CA ILE A 144 -1.48 10.36 -5.77
C ILE A 144 -1.36 9.37 -6.92
N GLU A 145 -0.97 9.82 -8.11
CA GLU A 145 -0.76 8.93 -9.26
C GLU A 145 0.32 7.88 -9.02
N ALA A 146 1.41 8.25 -8.34
CA ALA A 146 2.48 7.32 -8.01
C ALA A 146 2.03 6.24 -7.02
N VAL A 147 1.27 6.62 -5.98
CA VAL A 147 0.66 5.70 -5.03
C VAL A 147 -0.35 4.83 -5.74
N MET A 148 -1.27 5.43 -6.51
CA MET A 148 -2.30 4.71 -7.24
C MET A 148 -1.73 3.78 -8.31
N ARG A 149 -0.65 4.12 -8.97
CA ARG A 149 0.04 3.22 -9.91
C ARG A 149 0.62 2.00 -9.22
N ARG A 150 1.04 2.13 -7.96
CA ARG A 150 1.51 1.01 -7.12
C ARG A 150 0.37 0.16 -6.58
N THR A 151 -0.81 0.75 -6.39
CA THR A 151 -2.02 0.14 -5.81
C THR A 151 -3.09 -0.17 -6.85
N HIS A 152 -3.21 0.63 -7.95
CA HIS A 152 -3.95 0.31 -9.15
C HIS A 152 -3.22 -0.70 -10.01
N TRP A 153 -2.89 -1.70 -9.38
CA TRP A 153 -3.03 -2.95 -10.00
C TRP A 153 -4.55 -3.27 -10.03
N GLN A 154 -5.22 -2.84 -11.12
CA GLN A 154 -6.58 -3.28 -11.38
C GLN A 154 -6.64 -4.81 -11.25
N PRO A 155 -7.71 -5.38 -10.72
CA PRO A 155 -8.05 -6.77 -10.96
C PRO A 155 -8.55 -6.93 -12.41
N ALA A 156 -7.71 -6.60 -13.41
CA ALA A 156 -7.79 -7.21 -14.71
C ALA A 156 -7.23 -8.62 -14.53
N ALA A 157 -8.12 -9.62 -14.49
CA ALA A 157 -7.83 -11.03 -14.33
C ALA A 157 -6.71 -11.30 -13.29
N ARG A 158 -7.07 -11.84 -12.11
CA ARG A 158 -6.11 -12.23 -11.04
C ARG A 158 -4.77 -12.58 -11.66
N ARG A 159 -3.71 -11.86 -11.28
CA ARG A 159 -2.40 -12.04 -11.90
C ARG A 159 -1.77 -13.32 -11.40
N TYR A 160 -2.07 -14.37 -12.10
CA TYR A 160 -1.40 -15.64 -11.92
C TYR A 160 -0.24 -15.74 -12.90
N ILE A 161 0.95 -15.96 -12.37
CA ILE A 161 2.06 -16.42 -13.18
C ILE A 161 2.11 -17.94 -13.04
N ARG A 162 1.88 -18.64 -14.15
CA ARG A 162 2.00 -20.10 -14.20
C ARG A 162 3.25 -20.48 -14.98
N ARG A 163 4.07 -21.33 -14.38
CA ARG A 163 5.26 -21.90 -15.01
C ARG A 163 5.35 -23.37 -14.65
N GLY A 164 4.79 -24.21 -15.52
CA GLY A 164 4.66 -25.63 -15.24
C GLY A 164 3.92 -25.87 -13.92
N ARG A 165 4.61 -26.43 -12.94
CA ARG A 165 4.09 -26.77 -11.60
C ARG A 165 4.09 -25.59 -10.61
N LEU A 166 4.77 -24.49 -10.95
CA LEU A 166 4.83 -23.27 -10.13
C LEU A 166 3.66 -22.36 -10.46
N HIS A 167 2.87 -22.02 -9.45
CA HIS A 167 1.80 -21.05 -9.54
C HIS A 167 2.06 -19.93 -8.54
N ILE A 168 2.00 -18.69 -9.00
CA ILE A 168 2.20 -17.50 -8.20
C ILE A 168 0.94 -16.64 -8.33
N ASP A 169 0.20 -16.48 -7.25
CA ASP A 169 -0.83 -15.46 -7.14
C ASP A 169 -0.15 -14.19 -6.65
N VAL A 170 -0.03 -13.22 -7.57
CA VAL A 170 0.70 -11.98 -7.27
C VAL A 170 -0.11 -11.08 -6.35
N ASP A 171 -1.43 -11.20 -6.37
CA ASP A 171 -2.34 -10.34 -5.60
C ASP A 171 -2.45 -10.80 -4.15
N SER A 172 -2.64 -12.11 -3.90
CA SER A 172 -2.62 -12.68 -2.55
C SER A 172 -1.21 -12.90 -2.00
N ARG A 173 -0.17 -12.78 -2.86
CA ARG A 173 1.23 -13.13 -2.55
C ARG A 173 1.41 -14.59 -2.15
N GLU A 174 0.60 -15.46 -2.71
CA GLU A 174 0.67 -16.90 -2.49
C GLU A 174 1.45 -17.60 -3.59
N VAL A 175 2.24 -18.58 -3.20
CA VAL A 175 3.01 -19.40 -4.12
C VAL A 175 2.70 -20.86 -3.85
N THR A 176 2.44 -21.62 -4.90
CA THR A 176 2.28 -23.07 -4.81
C THR A 176 3.16 -23.76 -5.83
N VAL A 177 3.70 -24.92 -5.44
CA VAL A 177 4.40 -25.87 -6.32
C VAL A 177 3.66 -27.20 -6.20
N ASP A 178 3.21 -27.74 -7.32
CA ASP A 178 2.36 -28.95 -7.34
C ASP A 178 1.13 -28.88 -6.44
N GLY A 179 0.54 -27.68 -6.32
CA GLY A 179 -0.61 -27.43 -5.44
C GLY A 179 -0.26 -27.27 -3.94
N SER A 180 0.98 -27.49 -3.53
CA SER A 180 1.45 -27.32 -2.16
C SER A 180 1.92 -25.90 -1.93
N GLY A 181 1.43 -25.24 -0.85
CA GLY A 181 1.80 -23.88 -0.50
C GLY A 181 3.27 -23.73 -0.10
N VAL A 182 3.95 -22.70 -0.61
CA VAL A 182 5.34 -22.39 -0.29
C VAL A 182 5.41 -21.08 0.48
N ALA A 183 5.81 -21.14 1.75
CA ALA A 183 5.94 -19.97 2.60
C ALA A 183 7.19 -19.15 2.24
N LEU A 184 7.00 -17.99 1.62
CA LEU A 184 8.07 -17.08 1.24
C LEU A 184 8.06 -15.82 2.11
N THR A 185 9.25 -15.29 2.39
CA THR A 185 9.38 -13.95 2.92
C THR A 185 9.03 -12.92 1.84
N ARG A 186 8.75 -11.68 2.25
CA ARG A 186 8.42 -10.59 1.31
C ARG A 186 9.46 -10.45 0.20
N LYS A 187 10.75 -10.48 0.52
CA LYS A 187 11.85 -10.30 -0.44
C LYS A 187 12.06 -11.52 -1.35
N GLU A 188 11.85 -12.71 -0.85
CA GLU A 188 11.86 -13.93 -1.66
C GLU A 188 10.72 -13.94 -2.67
N PHE A 189 9.53 -13.52 -2.23
CA PHE A 189 8.37 -13.38 -3.12
C PHE A 189 8.62 -12.34 -4.22
N ASP A 190 9.11 -11.15 -3.86
CA ASP A 190 9.41 -10.07 -4.82
C ASP A 190 10.48 -10.53 -5.84
N LEU A 191 11.51 -11.23 -5.38
CA LEU A 191 12.54 -11.81 -6.24
C LEU A 191 11.98 -12.87 -7.21
N LEU A 192 11.13 -13.78 -6.69
CA LEU A 192 10.50 -14.81 -7.50
C LEU A 192 9.57 -14.20 -8.55
N CYS A 193 8.74 -13.23 -8.17
CA CYS A 193 7.85 -12.53 -9.10
C CYS A 193 8.63 -11.82 -10.20
N LEU A 194 9.74 -11.15 -9.87
CA LEU A 194 10.57 -10.46 -10.85
C LEU A 194 11.16 -11.44 -11.86
N LEU A 195 11.67 -12.59 -11.41
CA LEU A 195 12.19 -13.63 -12.28
C LEU A 195 11.07 -14.26 -13.14
N ALA A 196 9.91 -14.51 -12.57
CA ALA A 196 8.77 -15.15 -13.23
C ALA A 196 8.08 -14.24 -14.25
N SER A 197 8.15 -12.92 -14.06
CA SER A 197 7.64 -11.92 -15.00
C SER A 197 8.48 -11.77 -16.26
N HIS A 198 9.73 -12.27 -16.23
CA HIS A 198 10.65 -12.23 -17.38
C HIS A 198 11.12 -13.65 -17.73
N PRO A 199 10.22 -14.49 -18.26
CA PRO A 199 10.55 -15.87 -18.60
C PRO A 199 11.67 -15.90 -19.63
N ASP A 200 12.55 -16.87 -19.50
CA ASP A 200 13.68 -17.13 -20.40
C ASP A 200 14.73 -15.99 -20.47
N THR A 201 14.50 -14.89 -19.76
CA THR A 201 15.43 -13.77 -19.71
C THR A 201 16.37 -13.89 -18.52
N VAL A 202 17.67 -13.74 -18.76
CA VAL A 202 18.66 -13.65 -17.68
C VAL A 202 18.65 -12.24 -17.10
N ILE A 203 18.32 -12.10 -15.83
CA ILE A 203 18.31 -10.81 -15.14
C ILE A 203 19.64 -10.63 -14.40
N PRO A 204 20.39 -9.56 -14.69
CA PRO A 204 21.68 -9.30 -14.04
C PRO A 204 21.50 -9.10 -12.51
N ARG A 205 22.50 -9.56 -11.72
CA ARG A 205 22.48 -9.43 -10.24
C ARG A 205 22.25 -7.99 -9.77
N LYS A 206 22.90 -7.01 -10.40
CA LYS A 206 22.72 -5.60 -10.08
C LYS A 206 21.28 -5.14 -10.30
N HIS A 207 20.65 -5.61 -11.35
CA HIS A 207 19.26 -5.26 -11.65
C HIS A 207 18.29 -5.88 -10.62
N LEU A 208 18.46 -7.17 -10.29
CA LEU A 208 17.70 -7.83 -9.22
C LEU A 208 17.86 -7.11 -7.89
N LEU A 209 19.11 -6.75 -7.54
CA LEU A 209 19.39 -6.03 -6.31
C LEU A 209 18.65 -4.70 -6.25
N LYS A 210 18.77 -3.88 -7.30
CA LYS A 210 18.15 -2.56 -7.37
C LYS A 210 16.64 -2.63 -7.31
N GLN A 211 16.02 -3.56 -8.03
CA GLN A 211 14.55 -3.69 -8.09
C GLN A 211 13.93 -4.20 -6.80
N VAL A 212 14.60 -5.13 -6.11
CA VAL A 212 14.04 -5.79 -4.93
C VAL A 212 14.50 -5.15 -3.62
N TRP A 213 15.75 -4.66 -3.53
CA TRP A 213 16.34 -4.12 -2.29
C TRP A 213 16.72 -2.63 -2.35
N GLY A 214 16.86 -2.05 -3.55
CA GLY A 214 17.39 -0.70 -3.73
C GLY A 214 18.94 -0.67 -3.80
N ASP A 215 19.51 0.54 -3.85
CA ASP A 215 20.92 0.73 -4.16
C ASP A 215 21.89 0.48 -2.99
N SER A 216 21.41 0.31 -1.76
CA SER A 216 22.24 0.27 -0.54
C SER A 216 22.71 -1.14 -0.12
N TRP A 217 22.45 -2.18 -0.91
CA TRP A 217 22.71 -3.57 -0.52
C TRP A 217 23.81 -4.23 -1.34
N SER A 218 24.43 -5.27 -0.76
CA SER A 218 25.49 -6.06 -1.42
C SER A 218 24.90 -7.09 -2.41
N GLN A 219 25.64 -7.37 -3.49
CA GLN A 219 25.24 -8.42 -4.45
C GLN A 219 25.13 -9.81 -3.81
N ARG A 220 25.87 -10.09 -2.72
CA ARG A 220 25.76 -11.34 -1.95
C ARG A 220 24.36 -11.56 -1.40
N THR A 221 23.60 -10.47 -1.14
CA THR A 221 22.21 -10.54 -0.69
C THR A 221 21.33 -11.30 -1.68
N VAL A 222 21.50 -11.06 -2.97
CA VAL A 222 20.73 -11.75 -4.02
C VAL A 222 21.06 -13.25 -4.01
N ASP A 223 22.35 -13.61 -3.94
CA ASP A 223 22.77 -15.02 -3.97
C ASP A 223 22.23 -15.79 -2.75
N THR A 224 22.21 -15.17 -1.56
CA THR A 224 21.64 -15.74 -0.33
C THR A 224 20.15 -16.03 -0.49
N HIS A 225 19.38 -15.05 -1.00
CA HIS A 225 17.94 -15.23 -1.21
C HIS A 225 17.62 -16.22 -2.32
N VAL A 226 18.42 -16.28 -3.38
CA VAL A 226 18.30 -17.33 -4.41
C VAL A 226 18.53 -18.72 -3.83
N SER A 227 19.53 -18.87 -2.95
CA SER A 227 19.79 -20.15 -2.29
C SER A 227 18.61 -20.58 -1.40
N SER A 228 18.11 -19.66 -0.57
CA SER A 228 16.93 -19.90 0.28
C SER A 228 15.70 -20.26 -0.56
N LEU A 229 15.46 -19.50 -1.64
CA LEU A 229 14.31 -19.69 -2.52
C LEU A 229 14.35 -21.09 -3.19
N ARG A 230 15.52 -21.55 -3.67
CA ARG A 230 15.70 -22.89 -4.21
C ARG A 230 15.33 -23.98 -3.21
N GLY A 231 15.76 -23.82 -1.95
CA GLY A 231 15.43 -24.76 -0.88
C GLY A 231 13.92 -24.81 -0.64
N LYS A 232 13.25 -23.66 -0.60
CA LYS A 232 11.80 -23.57 -0.36
C LYS A 232 10.96 -24.06 -1.51
N LEU A 233 11.39 -23.85 -2.75
CA LEU A 233 10.72 -24.35 -3.95
C LEU A 233 10.98 -25.86 -4.21
N GLY A 234 11.84 -26.48 -3.41
CA GLY A 234 12.08 -27.93 -3.46
C GLY A 234 13.00 -28.41 -4.60
N ALA A 235 13.44 -27.52 -5.49
CA ALA A 235 14.38 -27.89 -6.56
C ALA A 235 15.26 -26.71 -6.99
N SER A 236 16.54 -26.97 -7.24
CA SER A 236 17.50 -25.97 -7.73
C SER A 236 17.22 -25.53 -9.17
N GLY A 237 16.48 -26.34 -9.93
CA GLY A 237 16.08 -26.08 -11.33
C GLY A 237 15.11 -24.90 -11.49
N TRP A 238 14.41 -24.48 -10.43
CA TRP A 238 13.51 -23.33 -10.49
C TRP A 238 14.21 -22.00 -10.74
N ILE A 239 15.46 -21.86 -10.30
CA ILE A 239 16.24 -20.66 -10.54
C ILE A 239 17.60 -21.05 -11.08
N VAL A 240 17.83 -20.78 -12.34
CA VAL A 240 19.07 -21.12 -13.05
C VAL A 240 20.08 -20.01 -12.91
N THR A 241 21.31 -20.33 -12.49
CA THR A 241 22.43 -19.39 -12.46
C THR A 241 23.10 -19.32 -13.82
N VAL A 242 23.19 -18.14 -14.39
CA VAL A 242 24.05 -17.87 -15.54
C VAL A 242 25.34 -17.24 -15.02
N ARG A 243 26.43 -18.02 -15.04
CA ARG A 243 27.72 -17.59 -14.46
C ARG A 243 28.17 -16.27 -15.05
N GLY A 244 28.68 -15.38 -14.20
CA GLY A 244 29.16 -14.04 -14.59
C GLY A 244 28.06 -13.03 -14.94
N VAL A 245 26.79 -13.44 -15.12
CA VAL A 245 25.68 -12.56 -15.53
C VAL A 245 24.64 -12.40 -14.43
N GLY A 246 23.87 -13.45 -14.14
CA GLY A 246 22.74 -13.31 -13.24
C GLY A 246 21.94 -14.59 -13.06
N PHE A 247 20.62 -14.42 -12.94
CA PHE A 247 19.69 -15.51 -12.73
C PHE A 247 18.53 -15.44 -13.72
N LYS A 248 17.92 -16.58 -14.02
CA LYS A 248 16.66 -16.68 -14.74
C LYS A 248 15.75 -17.73 -14.11
N LEU A 249 14.45 -17.61 -14.32
CA LEU A 249 13.52 -18.68 -13.97
C LEU A 249 13.76 -19.91 -14.87
N GLY A 250 13.80 -21.08 -14.27
CA GLY A 250 13.87 -22.37 -14.96
C GLY A 250 12.51 -23.08 -14.98
N ALA A 251 12.54 -24.36 -15.37
CA ALA A 251 11.31 -25.17 -15.49
C ALA A 251 10.97 -26.00 -14.22
N GLY A 252 11.85 -25.98 -13.19
CA GLY A 252 11.69 -26.75 -11.96
C GLY A 252 12.23 -28.17 -12.03
#